data_fb68e2580f0507f4168d8be2b4258d18
#
_entry.id   fb68e2580f0507f4168d8be2b4258d18
#
_cell.length_a   1.000
_cell.length_b   1.000
_cell.length_c   1.000
_cell.angle_alpha   90.00
_cell.angle_beta   90.00
_cell.angle_gamma   90.00
#
_symmetry.space_group_name_H-M   'P 1'
#
loop_
_entity.id
_entity.type
_entity.pdbx_description
1 polymer ?
#
loop_
_entity_poly.entity_id
_entity_poly.type
_entity_poly.pdbx_seq_one_letter_code
_entity_poly.pdbx_strand_id
1 'polypeptide(L)'
;MTFFTCFSTFRRAAASGILLLGIVPAVQAAEPPAPPQLDARAWILMDYASGKVLAEGNADEKLDPASLTKLMTSYVVGHALKSGKIHLDDMVTVGKDAWATGNPALRGSSLMFLKPGDQVSVADLNKGVIIQSGND
;
A
#
# COMPACT_ATOMS: atom_id res chain seq x y z
N MET A 1 30.32 -75.69 62.00
CA MET A 1 29.83 -75.33 60.65
C MET A 1 28.76 -74.34 60.80
N THR A 2 29.14 -73.06 60.76
CA THR A 2 28.26 -71.95 61.13
C THR A 2 28.25 -70.97 59.96
N PHE A 3 27.10 -70.79 59.38
CA PHE A 3 26.89 -69.83 58.28
C PHE A 3 26.61 -68.45 58.87
N PHE A 4 27.42 -67.45 58.53
CA PHE A 4 27.17 -66.04 58.82
C PHE A 4 26.53 -65.41 57.57
N THR A 5 25.31 -65.00 57.68
CA THR A 5 24.61 -64.16 56.72
C THR A 5 24.81 -62.71 57.02
N CYS A 6 25.51 -62.00 56.14
CA CYS A 6 25.69 -60.54 56.22
C CYS A 6 24.53 -59.85 55.49
N PHE A 7 23.66 -59.14 56.25
CA PHE A 7 22.60 -58.31 55.72
C PHE A 7 23.15 -56.88 55.49
N SER A 8 23.36 -56.49 54.24
CA SER A 8 23.71 -55.11 53.89
C SER A 8 22.44 -54.31 53.61
N THR A 9 22.17 -53.36 54.50
CA THR A 9 21.09 -52.37 54.34
C THR A 9 21.42 -51.32 53.31
N PHE A 10 20.72 -51.36 52.18
CA PHE A 10 20.83 -50.34 51.15
C PHE A 10 19.95 -49.13 51.50
N ARG A 11 20.58 -48.05 51.95
CA ARG A 11 19.90 -46.78 52.17
C ARG A 11 19.63 -46.11 50.80
N ARG A 12 18.37 -46.09 50.38
CA ARG A 12 17.91 -45.30 49.23
C ARG A 12 17.87 -43.82 49.62
N ALA A 13 18.80 -43.03 49.09
CA ALA A 13 18.72 -41.56 49.16
C ALA A 13 17.71 -41.09 48.12
N ALA A 14 16.58 -40.58 48.58
CA ALA A 14 15.60 -39.91 47.72
C ALA A 14 16.12 -38.49 47.37
N ALA A 15 16.59 -38.30 46.14
CA ALA A 15 16.92 -36.96 45.66
C ALA A 15 15.64 -36.25 45.26
N SER A 16 15.17 -35.33 46.09
CA SER A 16 14.07 -34.42 45.76
C SER A 16 14.57 -33.35 44.80
N GLY A 17 14.29 -33.54 43.49
CA GLY A 17 14.53 -32.53 42.48
C GLY A 17 13.49 -31.41 42.63
N ILE A 18 13.91 -30.25 43.07
CA ILE A 18 13.08 -29.02 43.05
C ILE A 18 13.06 -28.52 41.60
N LEU A 19 11.93 -28.74 40.91
CA LEU A 19 11.65 -28.19 39.61
C LEU A 19 11.34 -26.70 39.76
N LEU A 20 12.33 -25.83 39.60
CA LEU A 20 12.14 -24.37 39.50
C LEU A 20 11.39 -24.07 38.20
N LEU A 21 10.05 -23.99 38.25
CA LEU A 21 9.27 -23.37 37.18
C LEU A 21 9.62 -21.87 37.15
N GLY A 22 10.47 -21.48 36.22
CA GLY A 22 10.74 -20.08 35.91
C GLY A 22 9.46 -19.42 35.43
N ILE A 23 8.87 -18.54 36.22
CA ILE A 23 7.79 -17.65 35.80
C ILE A 23 8.43 -16.64 34.86
N VAL A 24 8.31 -16.87 33.54
CA VAL A 24 8.64 -15.88 32.52
C VAL A 24 7.55 -14.82 32.57
N PRO A 25 7.84 -13.55 32.93
CA PRO A 25 6.83 -12.51 32.88
C PRO A 25 6.41 -12.36 31.42
N ALA A 26 5.12 -12.57 31.13
CA ALA A 26 4.54 -12.25 29.84
C ALA A 26 4.68 -10.73 29.66
N VAL A 27 5.60 -10.30 28.79
CA VAL A 27 5.68 -8.91 28.36
C VAL A 27 4.40 -8.66 27.55
N GLN A 28 3.42 -8.03 28.19
CA GLN A 28 2.25 -7.51 27.51
C GLN A 28 2.73 -6.39 26.58
N ALA A 29 2.71 -6.64 25.27
CA ALA A 29 2.92 -5.58 24.30
C ALA A 29 1.85 -4.51 24.55
N ALA A 30 2.27 -3.26 24.70
CA ALA A 30 1.34 -2.14 24.83
C ALA A 30 0.42 -2.12 23.62
N GLU A 31 -0.87 -2.01 23.85
CA GLU A 31 -1.86 -1.89 22.79
C GLU A 31 -1.52 -0.63 21.94
N PRO A 32 -1.44 -0.74 20.61
CA PRO A 32 -1.11 0.43 19.79
C PRO A 32 -2.15 1.52 20.01
N PRO A 33 -1.75 2.80 19.98
CA PRO A 33 -2.68 3.90 20.14
C PRO A 33 -3.79 3.83 19.09
N ALA A 34 -5.01 4.21 19.45
CA ALA A 34 -6.12 4.29 18.51
C ALA A 34 -5.77 5.21 17.33
N PRO A 35 -6.16 4.87 16.09
CA PRO A 35 -5.89 5.71 14.94
C PRO A 35 -6.59 7.06 15.09
N PRO A 36 -6.02 8.15 14.51
CA PRO A 36 -6.64 9.46 14.56
C PRO A 36 -7.97 9.47 13.82
N GLN A 37 -8.90 10.31 14.28
CA GLN A 37 -10.14 10.57 13.54
C GLN A 37 -9.79 11.41 12.30
N LEU A 38 -10.15 10.90 11.11
CA LEU A 38 -9.92 11.58 9.85
C LEU A 38 -11.25 12.07 9.28
N ASP A 39 -11.27 13.31 8.78
CA ASP A 39 -12.40 13.86 8.02
C ASP A 39 -12.33 13.35 6.56
N ALA A 40 -12.55 12.06 6.40
CA ALA A 40 -12.55 11.36 5.12
C ALA A 40 -13.66 10.33 5.09
N ARG A 41 -14.29 10.14 3.92
CA ARG A 41 -15.36 9.14 3.73
C ARG A 41 -14.83 7.71 3.88
N ALA A 42 -13.64 7.45 3.34
CA ALA A 42 -12.95 6.19 3.46
C ALA A 42 -11.43 6.41 3.47
N TRP A 43 -10.73 5.55 4.18
CA TRP A 43 -9.27 5.60 4.25
C TRP A 43 -8.71 4.24 4.69
N ILE A 44 -7.46 3.99 4.35
CA ILE A 44 -6.72 2.80 4.76
C ILE A 44 -5.25 3.17 4.99
N LEU A 45 -4.68 2.66 6.06
CA LEU A 45 -3.26 2.75 6.37
C LEU A 45 -2.66 1.36 6.31
N MET A 46 -1.65 1.18 5.47
CA MET A 46 -0.99 -0.11 5.28
C MET A 46 0.51 0.01 5.52
N ASP A 47 1.09 -1.01 6.12
CA ASP A 47 2.54 -1.19 6.09
C ASP A 47 3.00 -1.58 4.68
N TYR A 48 3.87 -0.75 4.10
CA TYR A 48 4.31 -0.91 2.71
C TYR A 48 5.05 -2.24 2.46
N ALA A 49 5.85 -2.69 3.42
CA ALA A 49 6.72 -3.85 3.23
C ALA A 49 5.95 -5.17 3.36
N SER A 50 5.03 -5.25 4.33
CA SER A 50 4.26 -6.48 4.63
C SER A 50 2.88 -6.52 3.98
N GLY A 51 2.35 -5.37 3.52
CA GLY A 51 0.98 -5.25 3.06
C GLY A 51 -0.07 -5.34 4.18
N LYS A 52 0.38 -5.34 5.46
CA LYS A 52 -0.53 -5.44 6.61
C LYS A 52 -1.32 -4.14 6.77
N VAL A 53 -2.63 -4.25 6.88
CA VAL A 53 -3.50 -3.12 7.26
C VAL A 53 -3.25 -2.79 8.73
N LEU A 54 -2.88 -1.55 9.01
CA LEU A 54 -2.63 -1.04 10.34
C LEU A 54 -3.86 -0.34 10.94
N ALA A 55 -4.62 0.35 10.10
CA ALA A 55 -5.88 0.99 10.47
C ALA A 55 -6.70 1.29 9.20
N GLU A 56 -8.00 1.40 9.32
CA GLU A 56 -8.89 1.69 8.20
C GLU A 56 -10.20 2.31 8.67
N GLY A 57 -10.87 2.99 7.75
CA GLY A 57 -12.24 3.47 7.91
C GLY A 57 -12.96 3.35 6.57
N ASN A 58 -14.05 2.58 6.53
CA ASN A 58 -14.85 2.32 5.32
C ASN A 58 -14.00 1.92 4.08
N ALA A 59 -12.92 1.18 4.28
CA ALA A 59 -11.91 0.93 3.24
C ALA A 59 -12.45 0.26 1.97
N ASP A 60 -13.55 -0.48 2.09
CA ASP A 60 -14.23 -1.16 0.97
C ASP A 60 -15.32 -0.30 0.30
N GLU A 61 -15.52 0.94 0.76
CA GLU A 61 -16.49 1.84 0.13
C GLU A 61 -16.05 2.18 -1.31
N LYS A 62 -16.94 1.97 -2.26
CA LYS A 62 -16.68 2.32 -3.67
C LYS A 62 -16.77 3.83 -3.84
N LEU A 63 -15.65 4.44 -4.13
CA LEU A 63 -15.51 5.86 -4.39
C LEU A 63 -14.95 6.09 -5.80
N ASP A 64 -15.35 7.21 -6.39
CA ASP A 64 -14.74 7.65 -7.64
C ASP A 64 -13.27 8.01 -7.39
N PRO A 65 -12.33 7.44 -8.16
CA PRO A 65 -10.90 7.64 -7.94
C PRO A 65 -10.42 9.06 -8.30
N ALA A 66 -11.26 9.85 -8.97
CA ALA A 66 -10.92 11.18 -9.45
C ALA A 66 -9.55 11.16 -10.18
N SER A 67 -8.67 12.10 -9.87
CA SER A 67 -7.35 12.19 -10.53
C SER A 67 -6.38 11.06 -10.19
N LEU A 68 -6.68 10.17 -9.25
CA LEU A 68 -5.90 8.94 -9.07
C LEU A 68 -5.92 8.06 -10.34
N THR A 69 -6.94 8.20 -11.19
CA THR A 69 -6.99 7.56 -12.53
C THR A 69 -5.74 7.88 -13.35
N LYS A 70 -5.12 9.05 -13.18
CA LYS A 70 -3.94 9.46 -13.94
C LYS A 70 -2.67 8.68 -13.59
N LEU A 71 -2.64 7.99 -12.47
CA LEU A 71 -1.58 7.02 -12.17
C LEU A 71 -1.57 5.90 -13.20
N MET A 72 -2.74 5.39 -13.58
CA MET A 72 -2.85 4.37 -14.63
C MET A 72 -2.51 4.97 -16.01
N THR A 73 -2.98 6.17 -16.32
CA THR A 73 -2.61 6.87 -17.57
C THR A 73 -1.09 7.00 -17.68
N SER A 74 -0.42 7.50 -16.64
CA SER A 74 1.04 7.66 -16.63
C SER A 74 1.77 6.31 -16.72
N TYR A 75 1.24 5.26 -16.10
CA TYR A 75 1.78 3.90 -16.19
C TYR A 75 1.72 3.39 -17.64
N VAL A 76 0.58 3.53 -18.32
CA VAL A 76 0.41 3.10 -19.72
C VAL A 76 1.32 3.88 -20.65
N VAL A 77 1.40 5.21 -20.50
CA VAL A 77 2.30 6.08 -21.27
C VAL A 77 3.76 5.67 -21.04
N GLY A 78 4.17 5.48 -19.79
CA GLY A 78 5.51 5.04 -19.45
C GLY A 78 5.88 3.69 -20.05
N HIS A 79 4.92 2.77 -20.08
CA HIS A 79 5.13 1.46 -20.71
C HIS A 79 5.26 1.58 -22.24
N ALA A 80 4.47 2.44 -22.88
CA ALA A 80 4.56 2.70 -24.32
C ALA A 80 5.89 3.36 -24.70
N LEU A 81 6.37 4.33 -23.91
CA LEU A 81 7.69 4.95 -24.07
C LEU A 81 8.82 3.91 -23.92
N LYS A 82 8.77 3.11 -22.86
CA LYS A 82 9.77 2.06 -22.61
C LYS A 82 9.86 1.02 -23.73
N SER A 83 8.72 0.70 -24.35
CA SER A 83 8.64 -0.26 -25.46
C SER A 83 8.94 0.36 -26.83
N GLY A 84 9.22 1.65 -26.91
CA GLY A 84 9.46 2.37 -28.16
C GLY A 84 8.24 2.53 -29.07
N LYS A 85 7.02 2.31 -28.54
CA LYS A 85 5.78 2.52 -29.31
C LYS A 85 5.47 3.99 -29.53
N ILE A 86 5.91 4.84 -28.62
CA ILE A 86 5.83 6.31 -28.72
C ILE A 86 7.14 6.89 -28.19
N HIS A 87 7.44 8.13 -28.58
CA HIS A 87 8.61 8.88 -28.14
C HIS A 87 8.19 10.21 -27.53
N LEU A 88 9.04 10.80 -26.71
CA LEU A 88 8.73 12.05 -26.00
C LEU A 88 8.52 13.24 -26.95
N ASP A 89 9.19 13.22 -28.09
CA ASP A 89 9.13 14.24 -29.14
C ASP A 89 8.04 14.01 -30.20
N ASP A 90 7.33 12.88 -30.12
CA ASP A 90 6.17 12.66 -30.98
C ASP A 90 5.12 13.76 -30.78
N MET A 91 4.62 14.33 -31.89
CA MET A 91 3.58 15.36 -31.88
C MET A 91 2.21 14.73 -32.01
N VAL A 92 1.35 15.06 -31.07
CA VAL A 92 -0.05 14.60 -31.01
C VAL A 92 -0.97 15.76 -31.40
N THR A 93 -1.87 15.51 -32.32
CA THR A 93 -2.92 16.47 -32.66
C THR A 93 -4.12 16.26 -31.76
N VAL A 94 -4.53 17.29 -31.04
CA VAL A 94 -5.68 17.27 -30.13
C VAL A 94 -6.98 17.10 -30.93
N GLY A 95 -7.70 16.02 -30.66
CA GLY A 95 -9.01 15.74 -31.29
C GLY A 95 -10.15 16.49 -30.58
N LYS A 96 -11.32 16.53 -31.23
CA LYS A 96 -12.53 17.09 -30.60
C LYS A 96 -13.03 16.29 -29.41
N ASP A 97 -12.77 15.01 -29.38
CA ASP A 97 -13.08 14.06 -28.31
C ASP A 97 -12.25 14.32 -27.04
N ALA A 98 -11.01 14.79 -27.21
CA ALA A 98 -10.14 15.20 -26.11
C ALA A 98 -10.42 16.61 -25.59
N TRP A 99 -11.24 17.40 -26.29
CA TRP A 99 -11.50 18.79 -25.93
C TRP A 99 -12.39 18.91 -24.69
N ALA A 100 -11.78 18.94 -23.54
CA ALA A 100 -12.48 18.95 -22.25
C ALA A 100 -13.34 20.21 -22.02
N THR A 101 -12.92 21.39 -22.52
CA THR A 101 -13.70 22.63 -22.39
C THR A 101 -15.06 22.55 -23.10
N GLY A 102 -15.13 21.79 -24.20
CA GLY A 102 -16.37 21.54 -24.94
C GLY A 102 -17.21 20.38 -24.40
N ASN A 103 -16.74 19.67 -23.39
CA ASN A 103 -17.41 18.50 -22.83
C ASN A 103 -18.09 18.84 -21.48
N PRO A 104 -19.45 18.88 -21.43
CA PRO A 104 -20.16 19.18 -20.18
C PRO A 104 -19.83 18.23 -19.02
N ALA A 105 -19.48 16.97 -19.32
CA ALA A 105 -19.12 15.97 -18.29
C ALA A 105 -17.79 16.29 -17.58
N LEU A 106 -16.93 17.11 -18.21
CA LEU A 106 -15.64 17.52 -17.66
C LEU A 106 -15.65 18.94 -17.07
N ARG A 107 -16.86 19.53 -16.93
CA ARG A 107 -17.00 20.88 -16.35
C ARG A 107 -16.43 20.93 -14.93
N GLY A 108 -15.56 21.91 -14.69
CA GLY A 108 -14.90 22.11 -13.39
C GLY A 108 -13.70 21.16 -13.14
N SER A 109 -13.33 20.33 -14.12
CA SER A 109 -12.12 19.51 -14.02
C SER A 109 -10.85 20.33 -14.32
N SER A 110 -9.71 19.78 -13.93
CA SER A 110 -8.39 20.38 -14.24
C SER A 110 -8.10 20.23 -15.75
N LEU A 111 -7.58 21.31 -16.36
CA LEU A 111 -7.34 21.40 -17.79
C LEU A 111 -5.94 21.92 -18.09
N MET A 112 -5.40 21.52 -19.24
CA MET A 112 -4.27 22.16 -19.90
C MET A 112 -4.73 23.30 -20.84
N PHE A 113 -6.04 23.46 -21.07
CA PHE A 113 -6.68 24.42 -21.98
C PHE A 113 -6.34 24.18 -23.46
N LEU A 114 -6.14 22.93 -23.83
CA LEU A 114 -5.91 22.53 -25.21
C LEU A 114 -7.18 22.69 -26.07
N LYS A 115 -6.98 22.92 -27.36
CA LYS A 115 -8.05 23.09 -28.34
C LYS A 115 -7.91 22.07 -29.47
N PRO A 116 -9.02 21.67 -30.10
CA PRO A 116 -8.95 20.82 -31.28
C PRO A 116 -8.05 21.44 -32.36
N GLY A 117 -7.10 20.65 -32.85
CA GLY A 117 -6.10 21.06 -33.83
C GLY A 117 -4.76 21.51 -33.24
N ASP A 118 -4.68 21.75 -31.92
CA ASP A 118 -3.39 22.01 -31.28
C ASP A 118 -2.47 20.81 -31.45
N GLN A 119 -1.18 21.10 -31.66
CA GLN A 119 -0.14 20.08 -31.72
C GLN A 119 0.72 20.17 -30.46
N VAL A 120 0.80 19.07 -29.71
CA VAL A 120 1.48 19.03 -28.43
C VAL A 120 2.37 17.80 -28.38
N SER A 121 3.59 17.93 -27.86
CA SER A 121 4.50 16.79 -27.70
C SER A 121 3.99 15.83 -26.61
N VAL A 122 4.33 14.54 -26.76
CA VAL A 122 4.08 13.54 -25.72
C VAL A 122 4.72 13.96 -24.40
N ALA A 123 5.90 14.58 -24.44
CA ALA A 123 6.56 15.11 -23.25
C ALA A 123 5.70 16.15 -22.52
N ASP A 124 5.10 17.09 -23.25
CA ASP A 124 4.31 18.16 -22.64
C ASP A 124 2.93 17.66 -22.20
N LEU A 125 2.32 16.76 -22.96
CA LEU A 125 1.11 16.06 -22.51
C LEU A 125 1.34 15.31 -21.20
N ASN A 126 2.45 14.58 -21.10
CA ASN A 126 2.77 13.85 -19.86
C ASN A 126 3.01 14.80 -18.67
N LYS A 127 3.68 15.94 -18.89
CA LYS A 127 3.80 16.99 -17.86
C LYS A 127 2.42 17.54 -17.47
N GLY A 128 1.55 17.79 -18.42
CA GLY A 128 0.19 18.25 -18.18
C GLY A 128 -0.63 17.28 -17.33
N VAL A 129 -0.52 15.98 -17.60
CA VAL A 129 -1.15 14.92 -16.80
C VAL A 129 -0.61 14.94 -15.36
N ILE A 130 0.72 14.99 -15.18
CA ILE A 130 1.36 14.85 -13.88
C ILE A 130 1.25 16.13 -13.03
N ILE A 131 1.50 17.29 -13.62
CA ILE A 131 1.62 18.56 -12.89
C ILE A 131 0.25 19.24 -12.79
N GLN A 132 -0.46 19.36 -13.91
CA GLN A 132 -1.73 20.09 -14.00
C GLN A 132 -2.94 19.20 -13.75
N SER A 133 -2.74 17.88 -13.79
CA SER A 133 -3.85 16.92 -13.74
C SER A 133 -4.87 17.13 -14.88
N GLY A 134 -4.39 17.54 -16.06
CA GLY A 134 -5.21 17.84 -17.25
C GLY A 134 -6.10 16.68 -17.66
N ASN A 135 -7.32 17.00 -18.10
CA ASN A 135 -8.29 16.05 -18.62
C ASN A 135 -8.53 16.22 -20.13
N ASP A 136 -7.78 17.13 -20.73
CA ASP A 136 -7.74 17.41 -22.15
C ASP A 136 -6.46 16.92 -22.80
#